data_875b77e2c2f1d182662b123801f8a215
#
_entry.id   875b77e2c2f1d182662b123801f8a215
#
_cell.length_a   1.000
_cell.length_b   1.000
_cell.length_c   1.000
_cell.angle_alpha   90.00
_cell.angle_beta   90.00
_cell.angle_gamma   90.00
#
_symmetry.space_group_name_H-M   'P 1'
#
loop_
_entity.id
_entity.type
_entity.pdbx_description
1 polymer ?
#
loop_
_entity_poly.entity_id
_entity_poly.type
_entity_poly.pdbx_seq_one_letter_code
_entity_poly.pdbx_strand_id
1 'polypeptide(L)'
;NFIGIDLKEIESRFGTGAVYGTRLAGSSDMSFLSVDELKTFKKMTGGDSLFAEFKGQQAFEFTFNGLLWFCMNWLPEVGGDDGKWVYDRIMVVDCPNVIPKEQQDKQLLEKMYAERRGIVKKAVKALQTVIANGYRFTEPDSIAEARRDYQSANSTVISFYEECMCPWENGKIVRHCTTGRIYKVYQAWCRENNHGYARTAKEFREQLAGYLGGTFADVTTRQKGNTYYKDFTITEETKELYAKEYGYEETEFLAG
;
A
#
# COMPACT_ATOMS: atom_id res chain seq x y z
N ASN A 1 -19.74 -3.50 21.20
CA ASN A 1 -19.19 -2.52 20.23
C ASN A 1 -18.12 -3.09 19.30
N PHE A 2 -17.85 -4.41 19.35
CA PHE A 2 -16.97 -5.13 18.42
C PHE A 2 -17.77 -6.14 17.62
N ILE A 3 -17.44 -6.27 16.32
CA ILE A 3 -17.90 -7.35 15.46
C ILE A 3 -16.71 -8.04 14.79
N GLY A 4 -16.71 -9.39 14.85
CA GLY A 4 -15.80 -10.21 14.05
C GLY A 4 -16.31 -10.29 12.61
N ILE A 5 -15.53 -9.76 11.66
CA ILE A 5 -15.88 -9.74 10.25
C ILE A 5 -14.60 -9.61 9.42
N ASP A 6 -14.50 -10.36 8.35
CA ASP A 6 -13.38 -10.27 7.41
C ASP A 6 -13.59 -9.17 6.37
N LEU A 7 -12.49 -8.70 5.79
CA LEU A 7 -12.53 -7.63 4.79
C LEU A 7 -13.39 -8.02 3.55
N LYS A 8 -13.32 -9.26 3.12
CA LYS A 8 -14.15 -9.79 2.04
C LYS A 8 -15.64 -9.81 2.39
N GLU A 9 -15.98 -10.10 3.64
CA GLU A 9 -17.35 -10.08 4.11
C GLU A 9 -17.90 -8.65 4.17
N ILE A 10 -17.07 -7.68 4.55
CA ILE A 10 -17.43 -6.24 4.53
C ILE A 10 -17.81 -5.78 3.11
N GLU A 11 -17.11 -6.25 2.08
CA GLU A 11 -17.41 -5.93 0.67
C GLU A 11 -18.65 -6.66 0.13
N SER A 12 -19.19 -7.63 0.87
CA SER A 12 -20.41 -8.35 0.48
C SER A 12 -21.67 -7.48 0.64
N ARG A 13 -22.77 -7.88 -0.01
CA ARG A 13 -24.04 -7.15 -0.01
C ARG A 13 -24.55 -6.77 1.38
N PHE A 14 -24.41 -7.66 2.37
CA PHE A 14 -24.91 -7.44 3.73
C PHE A 14 -23.81 -7.05 4.73
N GLY A 15 -22.56 -6.96 4.30
CA GLY A 15 -21.42 -6.68 5.15
C GLY A 15 -21.51 -5.31 5.83
N THR A 16 -21.99 -4.31 5.10
CA THR A 16 -22.23 -2.95 5.64
C THR A 16 -23.28 -2.95 6.76
N GLY A 17 -24.32 -3.78 6.64
CA GLY A 17 -25.31 -3.95 7.71
C GLY A 17 -24.72 -4.53 8.99
N ALA A 18 -23.79 -5.47 8.86
CA ALA A 18 -23.14 -6.10 10.00
C ALA A 18 -22.31 -5.09 10.82
N VAL A 19 -21.66 -4.12 10.17
CA VAL A 19 -20.82 -3.12 10.87
C VAL A 19 -21.61 -1.91 11.37
N TYR A 20 -22.90 -1.81 11.06
CA TYR A 20 -23.73 -0.71 11.54
C TYR A 20 -23.76 -0.62 13.06
N GLY A 21 -23.53 0.57 13.61
CA GLY A 21 -23.52 0.82 15.05
C GLY A 21 -22.33 0.27 15.82
N THR A 22 -21.36 -0.37 15.16
CA THR A 22 -20.14 -0.85 15.78
C THR A 22 -19.06 0.21 15.83
N ARG A 23 -18.14 0.11 16.80
CA ARG A 23 -16.97 0.99 16.96
C ARG A 23 -15.66 0.31 16.61
N LEU A 24 -15.66 -1.02 16.57
CA LEU A 24 -14.52 -1.84 16.18
C LEU A 24 -15.05 -3.00 15.36
N ALA A 25 -14.53 -3.15 14.16
CA ALA A 25 -14.84 -4.25 13.27
C ALA A 25 -13.54 -4.87 12.73
N GLY A 26 -13.50 -6.16 12.60
CA GLY A 26 -12.31 -6.82 12.07
C GLY A 26 -12.22 -8.29 12.48
N SER A 27 -11.08 -8.90 12.18
CA SER A 27 -10.80 -10.31 12.41
C SER A 27 -9.49 -10.49 13.16
N SER A 28 -9.47 -11.41 14.10
CA SER A 28 -8.26 -11.78 14.85
C SER A 28 -7.37 -12.79 14.12
N ASP A 29 -7.87 -13.39 13.06
CA ASP A 29 -7.14 -14.36 12.22
C ASP A 29 -7.78 -14.39 10.83
N MET A 30 -7.42 -13.42 10.02
CA MET A 30 -7.94 -13.31 8.66
C MET A 30 -7.09 -14.16 7.72
N SER A 31 -7.73 -15.10 7.04
CA SER A 31 -7.08 -16.08 6.16
C SER A 31 -7.52 -15.92 4.71
N PHE A 32 -7.23 -14.79 4.07
CA PHE A 32 -7.48 -14.74 2.65
C PHE A 32 -6.36 -14.02 1.89
N LEU A 33 -6.27 -14.27 0.60
CA LEU A 33 -5.10 -13.90 -0.20
C LEU A 33 -5.33 -12.73 -1.16
N SER A 34 -6.58 -12.42 -1.54
CA SER A 34 -6.86 -11.31 -2.47
C SER A 34 -8.22 -10.66 -2.25
N VAL A 35 -8.30 -9.36 -2.50
CA VAL A 35 -9.55 -8.58 -2.60
C VAL A 35 -9.57 -7.88 -3.94
N ASP A 36 -10.57 -8.19 -4.76
CA ASP A 36 -10.69 -7.64 -6.11
C ASP A 36 -11.13 -6.17 -6.11
N GLU A 37 -11.96 -5.77 -5.14
CA GLU A 37 -12.41 -4.39 -4.97
C GLU A 37 -12.42 -4.00 -3.49
N LEU A 38 -11.96 -2.78 -3.19
CA LEU A 38 -11.97 -2.16 -1.87
C LEU A 38 -12.96 -0.98 -1.79
N LYS A 39 -14.09 -1.08 -2.48
CA LYS A 39 -15.05 0.02 -2.59
C LYS A 39 -15.68 0.38 -1.25
N THR A 40 -16.10 -0.60 -0.49
CA THR A 40 -16.72 -0.39 0.83
C THR A 40 -15.69 0.07 1.84
N PHE A 41 -14.51 -0.58 1.86
CA PHE A 41 -13.36 -0.15 2.67
C PHE A 41 -13.00 1.33 2.41
N LYS A 42 -12.94 1.74 1.14
CA LYS A 42 -12.65 3.12 0.74
C LYS A 42 -13.66 4.11 1.33
N LYS A 43 -14.95 3.79 1.24
CA LYS A 43 -16.02 4.60 1.81
C LYS A 43 -15.96 4.65 3.33
N MET A 44 -15.77 3.50 3.98
CA MET A 44 -15.68 3.39 5.44
C MET A 44 -14.54 4.24 6.01
N THR A 45 -13.38 4.15 5.39
CA THR A 45 -12.16 4.88 5.83
C THR A 45 -12.13 6.33 5.36
N GLY A 46 -12.95 6.69 4.37
CA GLY A 46 -13.12 8.05 3.85
C GLY A 46 -14.18 8.88 4.58
N GLY A 47 -15.01 8.23 5.42
CA GLY A 47 -16.14 8.91 6.06
C GLY A 47 -17.33 9.13 5.13
N ASP A 48 -17.39 8.42 4.01
CA ASP A 48 -18.50 8.49 3.06
C ASP A 48 -19.74 7.77 3.57
N SER A 49 -20.91 8.11 3.01
CA SER A 49 -22.17 7.41 3.26
C SER A 49 -22.13 5.98 2.68
N LEU A 50 -22.60 5.05 3.48
CA LEU A 50 -22.75 3.63 3.18
C LEU A 50 -24.21 3.25 3.18
N PHE A 51 -24.62 2.39 2.26
CA PHE A 51 -25.91 1.72 2.33
C PHE A 51 -25.81 0.45 3.15
N ALA A 52 -26.65 0.34 4.17
CA ALA A 52 -26.86 -0.88 4.94
C ALA A 52 -28.16 -1.55 4.56
N GLU A 53 -28.14 -2.86 4.44
CA GLU A 53 -29.32 -3.67 4.17
C GLU A 53 -29.39 -4.83 5.17
N PHE A 54 -30.51 -4.98 5.85
CA PHE A 54 -30.84 -6.17 6.60
C PHE A 54 -31.84 -7.03 5.85
N LYS A 55 -31.71 -8.36 5.98
CA LYS A 55 -32.60 -9.28 5.29
C LYS A 55 -34.08 -8.99 5.60
N GLY A 56 -34.84 -8.66 4.56
CA GLY A 56 -36.27 -8.36 4.68
C GLY A 56 -36.61 -6.95 5.19
N GLN A 57 -35.64 -6.05 5.28
CA GLN A 57 -35.86 -4.65 5.67
C GLN A 57 -35.46 -3.70 4.54
N GLN A 58 -35.93 -2.46 4.62
CA GLN A 58 -35.50 -1.43 3.68
C GLN A 58 -34.06 -1.03 3.95
N ALA A 59 -33.31 -0.78 2.88
CA ALA A 59 -31.97 -0.25 2.98
C ALA A 59 -31.98 1.17 3.55
N PHE A 60 -30.97 1.53 4.31
CA PHE A 60 -30.78 2.84 4.90
C PHE A 60 -29.32 3.29 4.78
N GLU A 61 -29.09 4.58 4.90
CA GLU A 61 -27.76 5.16 4.86
C GLU A 61 -27.20 5.41 6.25
N PHE A 62 -25.88 5.22 6.39
CA PHE A 62 -25.12 5.57 7.59
C PHE A 62 -23.67 5.87 7.25
N THR A 63 -22.96 6.51 8.19
CA THR A 63 -21.50 6.69 8.12
C THR A 63 -20.85 5.82 9.19
N PHE A 64 -19.81 5.07 8.81
CA PHE A 64 -19.05 4.26 9.75
C PHE A 64 -18.09 5.15 10.56
N ASN A 65 -18.24 5.14 11.88
CA ASN A 65 -17.40 5.88 12.82
C ASN A 65 -16.71 4.91 13.77
N GLY A 66 -15.84 4.08 13.24
CA GLY A 66 -15.14 3.03 13.98
C GLY A 66 -13.75 2.78 13.46
N LEU A 67 -13.07 1.84 14.07
CA LEU A 67 -11.77 1.33 13.67
C LEU A 67 -11.95 -0.02 12.97
N LEU A 68 -11.27 -0.22 11.86
CA LEU A 68 -11.06 -1.51 11.24
C LEU A 68 -9.75 -2.10 11.76
N TRP A 69 -9.80 -3.33 12.27
CA TRP A 69 -8.64 -4.00 12.86
C TRP A 69 -8.58 -5.45 12.39
N PHE A 70 -7.54 -5.79 11.63
CA PHE A 70 -7.34 -7.13 11.11
C PHE A 70 -5.98 -7.68 11.56
N CYS A 71 -5.98 -8.92 12.09
CA CYS A 71 -4.74 -9.66 12.32
C CYS A 71 -4.65 -10.76 11.28
N MET A 72 -3.46 -10.97 10.73
CA MET A 72 -3.22 -11.93 9.66
C MET A 72 -1.75 -12.32 9.62
N ASN A 73 -1.46 -13.49 9.07
CA ASN A 73 -0.07 -13.94 8.86
C ASN A 73 0.51 -13.41 7.55
N TRP A 74 -0.34 -13.09 6.58
CA TRP A 74 0.04 -12.59 5.26
C TRP A 74 -0.86 -11.42 4.90
N LEU A 75 -0.26 -10.34 4.44
CA LEU A 75 -1.03 -9.18 3.95
C LEU A 75 -1.77 -9.56 2.67
N PRO A 76 -3.03 -9.14 2.50
CA PRO A 76 -3.83 -9.48 1.32
C PRO A 76 -3.28 -8.79 0.07
N GLU A 77 -3.31 -9.49 -1.05
CA GLU A 77 -3.09 -8.85 -2.34
C GLU A 77 -4.31 -8.00 -2.70
N VAL A 78 -4.05 -6.74 -3.03
CA VAL A 78 -5.08 -5.80 -3.45
C VAL A 78 -5.15 -5.79 -4.96
N GLY A 79 -6.20 -6.41 -5.52
CA GLY A 79 -6.48 -6.39 -6.96
C GLY A 79 -7.13 -5.07 -7.42
N GLY A 80 -6.89 -4.69 -8.67
CA GLY A 80 -7.71 -3.71 -9.39
C GLY A 80 -7.50 -2.22 -9.10
N ASP A 81 -6.98 -1.84 -7.95
CA ASP A 81 -6.75 -0.42 -7.61
C ASP A 81 -5.45 -0.26 -6.82
N ASP A 82 -4.33 -0.22 -7.53
CA ASP A 82 -2.97 -0.08 -6.95
C ASP A 82 -2.68 1.38 -6.54
N GLY A 83 -3.72 2.20 -6.36
CA GLY A 83 -3.56 3.60 -6.04
C GLY A 83 -3.01 3.84 -4.64
N LYS A 84 -2.15 4.84 -4.50
CA LYS A 84 -1.56 5.31 -3.24
C LYS A 84 -2.60 5.47 -2.11
N TRP A 85 -3.85 5.80 -2.45
CA TRP A 85 -4.94 6.02 -1.51
C TRP A 85 -5.24 4.81 -0.61
N VAL A 86 -5.00 3.57 -1.07
CA VAL A 86 -5.19 2.36 -0.25
C VAL A 86 -4.18 2.36 0.88
N TYR A 87 -2.92 2.56 0.55
CA TYR A 87 -1.79 2.47 1.48
C TYR A 87 -1.76 3.65 2.45
N ASP A 88 -2.23 4.82 2.04
CA ASP A 88 -2.38 5.99 2.94
C ASP A 88 -3.45 5.80 4.01
N ARG A 89 -4.33 4.78 3.88
CA ARG A 89 -5.41 4.45 4.83
C ARG A 89 -5.12 3.24 5.70
N ILE A 90 -4.01 2.57 5.46
CA ILE A 90 -3.61 1.36 6.16
C ILE A 90 -2.38 1.66 7.02
N MET A 91 -2.45 1.23 8.27
CA MET A 91 -1.30 1.20 9.17
C MET A 91 -0.91 -0.26 9.37
N VAL A 92 0.23 -0.66 8.84
CA VAL A 92 0.77 -2.01 9.01
C VAL A 92 1.63 -2.04 10.27
N VAL A 93 1.25 -2.89 11.22
CA VAL A 93 2.02 -3.13 12.44
C VAL A 93 2.58 -4.55 12.37
N ASP A 94 3.85 -4.65 12.06
CA ASP A 94 4.55 -5.92 12.02
C ASP A 94 4.82 -6.46 13.44
N CYS A 95 4.55 -7.75 13.63
CA CYS A 95 4.77 -8.46 14.89
C CYS A 95 5.70 -9.67 14.65
N PRO A 96 7.00 -9.45 14.40
CA PRO A 96 7.91 -10.51 13.96
C PRO A 96 8.27 -11.51 15.06
N ASN A 97 7.99 -11.20 16.32
CA ASN A 97 8.39 -12.04 17.44
C ASN A 97 7.42 -13.22 17.63
N VAL A 98 7.86 -14.40 17.28
CA VAL A 98 7.16 -15.65 17.58
C VAL A 98 7.46 -16.10 19.01
N ILE A 99 6.44 -16.25 19.83
CA ILE A 99 6.58 -16.76 21.21
C ILE A 99 6.50 -18.29 21.17
N PRO A 100 7.60 -19.00 21.50
CA PRO A 100 7.61 -20.46 21.59
C PRO A 100 6.52 -20.97 22.52
N LYS A 101 5.99 -22.18 22.24
CA LYS A 101 4.88 -22.76 23.02
C LYS A 101 5.18 -22.86 24.52
N GLU A 102 6.45 -23.11 24.86
CA GLU A 102 6.94 -23.26 26.24
C GLU A 102 6.94 -21.93 26.99
N GLN A 103 7.01 -20.81 26.27
CA GLN A 103 7.02 -19.45 26.83
C GLN A 103 5.64 -18.77 26.77
N GLN A 104 4.62 -19.43 26.18
CA GLN A 104 3.28 -18.88 26.09
C GLN A 104 2.62 -18.85 27.45
N ASP A 105 2.22 -17.66 27.89
CA ASP A 105 1.49 -17.48 29.13
C ASP A 105 -0.01 -17.78 28.94
N LYS A 106 -0.46 -18.94 29.40
CA LYS A 106 -1.86 -19.34 29.27
C LYS A 106 -2.84 -18.45 30.08
N GLN A 107 -2.33 -17.67 31.04
CA GLN A 107 -3.12 -16.75 31.86
C GLN A 107 -2.97 -15.29 31.41
N LEU A 108 -2.37 -15.04 30.24
CA LEU A 108 -2.09 -13.69 29.75
C LEU A 108 -3.33 -12.79 29.74
N LEU A 109 -4.46 -13.32 29.27
CA LEU A 109 -5.72 -12.56 29.18
C LEU A 109 -6.22 -12.13 30.58
N GLU A 110 -6.14 -13.03 31.56
CA GLU A 110 -6.52 -12.72 32.94
C GLU A 110 -5.61 -11.66 33.55
N LYS A 111 -4.32 -11.76 33.33
CA LYS A 111 -3.33 -10.78 33.79
C LYS A 111 -3.58 -9.40 33.14
N MET A 112 -3.80 -9.35 31.83
CA MET A 112 -4.16 -8.13 31.12
C MET A 112 -5.45 -7.52 31.66
N TYR A 113 -6.46 -8.35 31.94
CA TYR A 113 -7.71 -7.87 32.53
C TYR A 113 -7.53 -7.32 33.96
N ALA A 114 -6.68 -7.91 34.76
CA ALA A 114 -6.29 -7.35 36.05
C ALA A 114 -5.63 -5.97 35.95
N GLU A 115 -4.82 -5.76 34.90
CA GLU A 115 -4.12 -4.51 34.61
C GLU A 115 -4.95 -3.50 33.78
N ARG A 116 -6.21 -3.78 33.47
CA ARG A 116 -7.06 -2.99 32.57
C ARG A 116 -7.11 -1.50 32.87
N ARG A 117 -7.01 -1.09 34.15
CA ARG A 117 -6.96 0.34 34.53
C ARG A 117 -5.70 1.02 34.00
N GLY A 118 -4.55 0.34 34.06
CA GLY A 118 -3.30 0.82 33.50
C GLY A 118 -3.35 0.92 31.98
N ILE A 119 -3.92 -0.09 31.33
CA ILE A 119 -4.11 -0.12 29.88
C ILE A 119 -4.99 1.05 29.41
N VAL A 120 -6.15 1.27 30.07
CA VAL A 120 -7.05 2.38 29.75
C VAL A 120 -6.35 3.74 29.98
N LYS A 121 -5.57 3.89 31.06
CA LYS A 121 -4.80 5.12 31.32
C LYS A 121 -3.79 5.40 30.21
N LYS A 122 -3.10 4.38 29.71
CA LYS A 122 -2.17 4.53 28.56
C LYS A 122 -2.93 4.95 27.30
N ALA A 123 -4.06 4.31 27.00
CA ALA A 123 -4.90 4.64 25.84
C ALA A 123 -5.41 6.10 25.89
N VAL A 124 -5.89 6.56 27.05
CA VAL A 124 -6.33 7.97 27.24
C VAL A 124 -5.17 8.93 27.05
N LYS A 125 -3.97 8.61 27.58
CA LYS A 125 -2.78 9.45 27.38
C LYS A 125 -2.38 9.51 25.90
N ALA A 126 -2.41 8.40 25.20
CA ALA A 126 -2.14 8.35 23.75
C ALA A 126 -3.15 9.20 22.97
N LEU A 127 -4.45 9.12 23.30
CA LEU A 127 -5.48 9.95 22.69
C LEU A 127 -5.22 11.46 22.94
N GLN A 128 -4.84 11.84 24.16
CA GLN A 128 -4.48 13.23 24.47
C GLN A 128 -3.30 13.71 23.61
N THR A 129 -2.30 12.86 23.39
CA THR A 129 -1.17 13.16 22.50
C THR A 129 -1.63 13.37 21.05
N VAL A 130 -2.50 12.50 20.53
CA VAL A 130 -3.05 12.62 19.17
C VAL A 130 -3.84 13.94 19.03
N ILE A 131 -4.66 14.29 20.01
CA ILE A 131 -5.42 15.55 20.01
C ILE A 131 -4.46 16.75 20.04
N ALA A 132 -3.46 16.74 20.91
CA ALA A 132 -2.46 17.82 21.02
C ALA A 132 -1.64 18.00 19.74
N ASN A 133 -1.41 16.91 18.99
CA ASN A 133 -0.73 16.92 17.69
C ASN A 133 -1.66 17.26 16.52
N GLY A 134 -2.86 17.79 16.74
CA GLY A 134 -3.81 18.13 15.70
C GLY A 134 -4.38 16.90 14.98
N TYR A 135 -4.68 15.84 15.71
CA TYR A 135 -5.19 14.57 15.22
C TYR A 135 -4.23 13.82 14.26
N ARG A 136 -2.94 14.05 14.41
CA ARG A 136 -1.92 13.30 13.67
C ARG A 136 -1.36 12.19 14.52
N PHE A 137 -1.38 10.98 13.96
CA PHE A 137 -0.75 9.81 14.60
C PHE A 137 0.78 9.93 14.52
N THR A 138 1.45 9.42 15.53
CA THR A 138 2.89 9.17 15.45
C THR A 138 3.10 7.96 14.56
N GLU A 139 3.93 8.10 13.55
CA GLU A 139 4.28 7.00 12.66
C GLU A 139 5.78 6.70 12.81
N PRO A 140 6.15 5.66 13.55
CA PRO A 140 7.53 5.17 13.60
C PRO A 140 8.03 4.72 12.23
N ASP A 141 9.36 4.79 12.02
CA ASP A 141 9.98 4.39 10.75
C ASP A 141 9.61 2.96 10.34
N SER A 142 9.52 2.05 11.32
CA SER A 142 9.12 0.65 11.08
C SER A 142 7.71 0.50 10.46
N ILE A 143 6.76 1.36 10.82
CA ILE A 143 5.42 1.35 10.23
C ILE A 143 5.46 1.92 8.80
N ALA A 144 6.23 2.98 8.60
CA ALA A 144 6.41 3.57 7.27
C ALA A 144 7.13 2.59 6.32
N GLU A 145 8.12 1.84 6.81
CA GLU A 145 8.80 0.77 6.06
C GLU A 145 7.83 -0.36 5.72
N ALA A 146 7.12 -0.94 6.70
CA ALA A 146 6.17 -2.01 6.46
C ALA A 146 5.07 -1.63 5.46
N ARG A 147 4.64 -0.36 5.46
CA ARG A 147 3.69 0.14 4.47
C ARG A 147 4.30 0.24 3.07
N ARG A 148 5.56 0.69 2.95
CA ARG A 148 6.27 0.72 1.66
C ARG A 148 6.47 -0.68 1.09
N ASP A 149 6.91 -1.61 1.93
CA ASP A 149 7.11 -3.00 1.54
C ASP A 149 5.80 -3.64 1.05
N TYR A 150 4.70 -3.36 1.75
CA TYR A 150 3.38 -3.83 1.34
C TYR A 150 2.92 -3.21 0.01
N GLN A 151 3.16 -1.92 -0.18
CA GLN A 151 2.84 -1.24 -1.43
C GLN A 151 3.68 -1.77 -2.58
N SER A 152 4.98 -1.99 -2.37
CA SER A 152 5.89 -2.58 -3.34
C SER A 152 5.44 -3.99 -3.73
N ALA A 153 5.15 -4.86 -2.77
CA ALA A 153 4.71 -6.22 -3.01
C ALA A 153 3.41 -6.31 -3.86
N ASN A 154 2.57 -5.28 -3.85
CA ASN A 154 1.31 -5.24 -4.60
C ASN A 154 1.40 -4.50 -5.95
N SER A 155 2.51 -3.86 -6.25
CA SER A 155 2.66 -3.07 -7.49
C SER A 155 3.94 -3.41 -8.22
N THR A 156 3.83 -4.08 -9.35
CA THR A 156 4.98 -4.36 -10.24
C THR A 156 5.70 -3.09 -10.70
N VAL A 157 4.99 -1.96 -10.75
CA VAL A 157 5.59 -0.66 -11.13
C VAL A 157 6.50 -0.15 -10.02
N ILE A 158 6.08 -0.29 -8.77
CA ILE A 158 6.86 0.16 -7.61
C ILE A 158 8.03 -0.78 -7.36
N SER A 159 7.81 -2.11 -7.42
CA SER A 159 8.90 -3.09 -7.35
C SER A 159 9.97 -2.81 -8.42
N PHE A 160 9.54 -2.57 -9.66
CA PHE A 160 10.47 -2.19 -10.74
C PHE A 160 11.24 -0.91 -10.41
N TYR A 161 10.57 0.11 -9.86
CA TYR A 161 11.25 1.35 -9.47
C TYR A 161 12.31 1.10 -8.39
N GLU A 162 11.96 0.35 -7.34
CA GLU A 162 12.86 0.06 -6.21
C GLU A 162 14.04 -0.83 -6.59
N GLU A 163 13.83 -1.80 -7.48
CA GLU A 163 14.88 -2.73 -7.93
C GLU A 163 15.74 -2.18 -9.07
N CYS A 164 15.12 -1.48 -10.02
CA CYS A 164 15.73 -1.16 -11.30
C CYS A 164 16.10 0.31 -11.47
N MET A 165 15.66 1.20 -10.57
CA MET A 165 15.89 2.63 -10.72
C MET A 165 16.69 3.18 -9.52
N CYS A 166 17.39 4.28 -9.76
CA CYS A 166 18.17 4.96 -8.72
C CYS A 166 18.03 6.48 -8.83
N PRO A 167 18.23 7.21 -7.71
CA PRO A 167 18.27 8.68 -7.72
C PRO A 167 19.35 9.19 -8.68
N TRP A 168 19.07 10.33 -9.30
CA TRP A 168 19.98 11.03 -10.19
C TRP A 168 20.10 12.49 -9.74
N GLU A 169 21.18 13.16 -10.15
CA GLU A 169 21.43 14.55 -9.78
C GLU A 169 20.29 15.48 -10.20
N ASN A 170 19.83 16.31 -9.27
CA ASN A 170 18.72 17.24 -9.42
C ASN A 170 18.73 18.01 -10.74
N GLY A 171 17.67 17.89 -11.50
CA GLY A 171 17.39 18.64 -12.71
C GLY A 171 18.19 18.26 -13.94
N LYS A 172 19.09 17.28 -13.86
CA LYS A 172 19.81 16.76 -15.03
C LYS A 172 19.06 15.60 -15.65
N ILE A 173 18.98 15.59 -16.95
CA ILE A 173 18.39 14.52 -17.74
C ILE A 173 19.47 13.52 -18.10
N VAL A 174 19.22 12.25 -17.84
CA VAL A 174 20.08 11.19 -18.36
C VAL A 174 19.79 11.00 -19.85
N ARG A 175 20.80 11.18 -20.66
CA ARG A 175 20.72 10.92 -22.10
C ARG A 175 20.27 9.46 -22.29
N HIS A 176 19.33 9.21 -23.17
CA HIS A 176 18.70 7.91 -23.42
C HIS A 176 17.68 7.42 -22.40
N CYS A 177 17.54 8.00 -21.21
CA CYS A 177 16.54 7.60 -20.22
C CYS A 177 15.16 8.21 -20.52
N THR A 178 14.62 7.98 -21.71
CA THR A 178 13.27 8.44 -22.05
C THR A 178 12.21 7.60 -21.37
N THR A 179 11.06 8.20 -21.07
CA THR A 179 9.93 7.47 -20.45
C THR A 179 9.49 6.25 -21.27
N GLY A 180 9.63 6.31 -22.59
CA GLY A 180 9.33 5.20 -23.48
C GLY A 180 10.33 4.03 -23.40
N ARG A 181 11.62 4.33 -23.21
CA ARG A 181 12.66 3.30 -23.03
C ARG A 181 12.52 2.62 -21.66
N ILE A 182 12.32 3.41 -20.60
CA ILE A 182 12.07 2.88 -19.27
C ILE A 182 10.85 1.94 -19.27
N TYR A 183 9.79 2.30 -19.97
CA TYR A 183 8.62 1.45 -20.08
C TYR A 183 8.91 0.12 -20.80
N LYS A 184 9.75 0.13 -21.85
CA LYS A 184 10.17 -1.12 -22.51
C LYS A 184 10.98 -2.01 -21.59
N VAL A 185 11.89 -1.44 -20.80
CA VAL A 185 12.67 -2.18 -19.79
C VAL A 185 11.71 -2.77 -18.74
N TYR A 186 10.74 -2.00 -18.24
CA TYR A 186 9.71 -2.50 -17.33
C TYR A 186 8.94 -3.69 -17.90
N GLN A 187 8.56 -3.63 -19.17
CA GLN A 187 7.86 -4.76 -19.82
C GLN A 187 8.74 -6.02 -19.90
N ALA A 188 10.03 -5.85 -20.19
CA ALA A 188 10.98 -6.95 -20.22
C ALA A 188 11.21 -7.53 -18.80
N TRP A 189 11.39 -6.67 -17.82
CA TRP A 189 11.55 -7.05 -16.42
C TRP A 189 10.32 -7.83 -15.91
N CYS A 190 9.11 -7.38 -16.19
CA CYS A 190 7.89 -8.12 -15.81
C CYS A 190 7.86 -9.53 -16.42
N ARG A 191 8.24 -9.65 -17.68
CA ARG A 191 8.25 -10.94 -18.39
C ARG A 191 9.28 -11.91 -17.81
N GLU A 192 10.49 -11.43 -17.52
CA GLU A 192 11.59 -12.25 -17.04
C GLU A 192 11.42 -12.67 -15.57
N ASN A 193 10.79 -11.82 -14.76
CA ASN A 193 10.52 -12.10 -13.35
C ASN A 193 9.14 -12.74 -13.10
N ASN A 194 8.44 -13.19 -14.14
CA ASN A 194 7.13 -13.85 -14.05
C ASN A 194 6.05 -13.02 -13.32
N HIS A 195 6.10 -11.69 -13.42
CA HIS A 195 5.09 -10.79 -12.83
C HIS A 195 3.77 -10.74 -13.64
N GLY A 196 3.53 -11.70 -14.50
CA GLY A 196 2.35 -11.73 -15.35
C GLY A 196 2.40 -10.67 -16.46
N TYR A 197 1.27 -10.01 -16.70
CA TYR A 197 1.20 -8.97 -17.73
C TYR A 197 1.67 -7.62 -17.17
N ALA A 198 2.62 -6.98 -17.86
CA ALA A 198 3.01 -5.62 -17.54
C ALA A 198 1.80 -4.66 -17.61
N ARG A 199 1.73 -3.71 -16.71
CA ARG A 199 0.71 -2.64 -16.76
C ARG A 199 0.80 -1.87 -18.07
N THR A 200 -0.29 -1.29 -18.52
CA THR A 200 -0.28 -0.44 -19.71
C THR A 200 0.64 0.78 -19.52
N ALA A 201 1.12 1.37 -20.61
CA ALA A 201 1.99 2.54 -20.53
C ALA A 201 1.33 3.72 -19.78
N LYS A 202 0.02 3.83 -19.82
CA LYS A 202 -0.73 4.85 -19.08
C LYS A 202 -0.70 4.54 -17.58
N GLU A 203 -1.09 3.35 -17.17
CA GLU A 203 -1.08 2.91 -15.77
C GLU A 203 0.31 2.97 -15.16
N PHE A 204 1.34 2.50 -15.88
CA PHE A 204 2.74 2.60 -15.45
C PHE A 204 3.14 4.03 -15.10
N ARG A 205 2.81 4.99 -15.97
CA ARG A 205 3.14 6.40 -15.76
C ARG A 205 2.38 7.02 -14.60
N GLU A 206 1.08 6.70 -14.47
CA GLU A 206 0.22 7.21 -13.41
C GLU A 206 0.63 6.65 -12.04
N GLN A 207 0.89 5.35 -11.95
CA GLN A 207 1.32 4.71 -10.70
C GLN A 207 2.70 5.19 -10.27
N LEU A 208 3.67 5.22 -11.18
CA LEU A 208 5.02 5.70 -10.87
C LEU A 208 5.00 7.18 -10.43
N ALA A 209 4.28 8.03 -11.13
CA ALA A 209 4.15 9.44 -10.77
C ALA A 209 3.46 9.62 -9.40
N GLY A 210 2.39 8.87 -9.14
CA GLY A 210 1.70 8.88 -7.85
C GLY A 210 2.60 8.42 -6.70
N TYR A 211 3.41 7.40 -6.91
CA TYR A 211 4.39 6.92 -5.92
C TYR A 211 5.45 7.98 -5.60
N LEU A 212 5.91 8.70 -6.61
CA LEU A 212 6.87 9.80 -6.48
C LEU A 212 6.25 11.09 -5.91
N GLY A 213 4.95 11.07 -5.58
CA GLY A 213 4.27 12.18 -4.91
C GLY A 213 3.78 13.30 -5.82
N GLY A 214 3.64 13.05 -7.13
CA GLY A 214 3.19 14.04 -8.11
C GLY A 214 2.35 13.48 -9.25
N THR A 215 2.07 14.31 -10.22
CA THR A 215 1.51 13.92 -11.52
C THR A 215 2.63 13.57 -12.50
N PHE A 216 2.29 12.92 -13.63
CA PHE A 216 3.28 12.63 -14.67
C PHE A 216 4.01 13.89 -15.19
N ALA A 217 3.33 15.03 -15.23
CA ALA A 217 3.94 16.31 -15.60
C ALA A 217 4.93 16.82 -14.54
N ASP A 218 4.66 16.57 -13.27
CA ASP A 218 5.53 17.01 -12.17
C ASP A 218 6.85 16.24 -12.16
N VAL A 219 6.81 14.92 -12.43
CA VAL A 219 7.96 14.02 -12.38
C VAL A 219 8.71 13.87 -13.72
N THR A 220 8.27 14.57 -14.77
CA THR A 220 8.88 14.49 -16.10
C THR A 220 9.22 15.86 -16.65
N THR A 221 10.10 15.87 -17.66
CA THR A 221 10.44 17.06 -18.45
C THR A 221 10.53 16.70 -19.92
N ARG A 222 10.28 17.67 -20.81
CA ARG A 222 10.33 17.46 -22.26
C ARG A 222 11.50 18.20 -22.87
N GLN A 223 12.35 17.47 -23.61
CA GLN A 223 13.46 18.06 -24.36
C GLN A 223 13.58 17.44 -25.76
N LYS A 224 13.80 18.27 -26.78
CA LYS A 224 14.01 17.84 -28.18
C LYS A 224 12.99 16.79 -28.65
N GLY A 225 11.71 16.95 -28.27
CA GLY A 225 10.64 16.06 -28.70
C GLY A 225 10.44 14.79 -27.81
N ASN A 226 11.36 14.48 -26.93
CA ASN A 226 11.28 13.34 -26.02
C ASN A 226 10.89 13.76 -24.60
N THR A 227 10.26 12.85 -23.87
CA THR A 227 9.91 13.02 -22.45
C THR A 227 10.85 12.17 -21.60
N TYR A 228 11.37 12.77 -20.54
CA TYR A 228 12.33 12.14 -19.62
C TYR A 228 11.80 12.26 -18.20
N TYR A 229 12.12 11.28 -17.36
CA TYR A 229 11.94 11.43 -15.92
C TYR A 229 12.99 12.40 -15.35
N LYS A 230 12.61 13.14 -14.32
CA LYS A 230 13.50 13.99 -13.51
C LYS A 230 14.04 13.18 -12.35
N ASP A 231 15.21 13.55 -11.84
CA ASP A 231 15.75 13.13 -10.56
C ASP A 231 16.00 11.62 -10.35
N PHE A 232 15.79 10.79 -11.38
CA PHE A 232 16.11 9.36 -11.33
C PHE A 232 16.40 8.77 -12.71
N THR A 233 17.11 7.63 -12.68
CA THR A 233 17.51 6.87 -13.87
C THR A 233 17.44 5.37 -13.58
N ILE A 234 17.65 4.55 -14.61
CA ILE A 234 17.81 3.10 -14.45
C ILE A 234 19.22 2.83 -13.92
N THR A 235 19.36 1.83 -13.01
CA THR A 235 20.65 1.37 -12.50
C THR A 235 21.55 0.81 -13.61
N GLU A 236 22.87 0.86 -13.44
CA GLU A 236 23.79 0.33 -14.45
C GLU A 236 23.58 -1.17 -14.67
N GLU A 237 23.35 -1.93 -13.61
CA GLU A 237 23.03 -3.35 -13.69
C GLU A 237 21.77 -3.60 -14.57
N THR A 238 20.72 -2.82 -14.38
CA THR A 238 19.48 -2.92 -15.20
C THR A 238 19.76 -2.53 -16.65
N LYS A 239 20.63 -1.54 -16.92
CA LYS A 239 21.02 -1.18 -18.29
C LYS A 239 21.75 -2.31 -19.01
N GLU A 240 22.60 -3.04 -18.30
CA GLU A 240 23.33 -4.19 -18.83
C GLU A 240 22.39 -5.35 -19.12
N LEU A 241 21.53 -5.71 -18.15
CA LEU A 241 20.57 -6.78 -18.28
C LEU A 241 19.56 -6.55 -19.42
N TYR A 242 19.10 -5.32 -19.59
CA TYR A 242 18.08 -4.95 -20.58
C TYR A 242 18.64 -4.02 -21.67
N ALA A 243 19.90 -4.21 -22.07
CA ALA A 243 20.61 -3.36 -23.02
C ALA A 243 19.84 -3.16 -24.34
N LYS A 244 19.20 -4.23 -24.85
CA LYS A 244 18.39 -4.19 -26.07
C LYS A 244 17.16 -3.29 -25.94
N GLU A 245 16.42 -3.40 -24.87
CA GLU A 245 15.20 -2.63 -24.60
C GLU A 245 15.51 -1.18 -24.27
N TYR A 246 16.59 -0.95 -23.56
CA TYR A 246 17.11 0.37 -23.23
C TYR A 246 17.73 1.07 -24.46
N GLY A 247 18.16 0.30 -25.46
CA GLY A 247 18.79 0.81 -26.67
C GLY A 247 20.23 1.24 -26.43
N TYR A 248 20.96 0.51 -25.60
CA TYR A 248 22.39 0.57 -25.48
C TYR A 248 22.99 -0.16 -26.70
N GLU A 249 23.67 0.55 -27.56
CA GLU A 249 24.54 -0.10 -28.56
C GLU A 249 25.91 -0.31 -27.92
N GLU A 250 26.54 -1.48 -28.14
CA GLU A 250 27.86 -1.87 -27.59
C GLU A 250 28.97 -0.84 -27.81
N THR A 251 28.80 0.06 -28.77
CA THR A 251 29.74 1.15 -29.10
C THR A 251 29.79 2.28 -28.07
N GLU A 252 28.82 2.41 -27.16
CA GLU A 252 28.84 3.48 -26.14
C GLU A 252 29.55 3.06 -24.83
N PHE A 253 29.85 1.77 -24.64
CA PHE A 253 30.65 1.25 -23.52
C PHE A 253 32.15 1.65 -23.56
N LEU A 254 32.66 2.05 -24.72
CA LEU A 254 34.08 2.35 -24.93
C LEU A 254 34.40 3.85 -24.92
N ALA A 255 33.43 4.71 -24.60
CA ALA A 255 33.58 6.18 -24.66
C ALA A 255 33.34 6.85 -23.29
N GLY A 256 33.63 6.16 -22.19
CA GLY A 256 33.57 6.66 -20.79
C GLY A 256 34.92 7.17 -20.33
#